data_a70e6738317aa5edd9014a82d33f144e
#
_entry.id   a70e6738317aa5edd9014a82d33f144e
#
_cell.length_a   1.000
_cell.length_b   1.000
_cell.length_c   1.000
_cell.angle_alpha   90.00
_cell.angle_beta   90.00
_cell.angle_gamma   90.00
#
_symmetry.space_group_name_H-M   'P 1'
#
loop_
_entity.id
_entity.type
_entity.pdbx_description
1 polymer ?
#
loop_
_entity_poly.entity_id
_entity_poly.type
_entity_poly.pdbx_seq_one_letter_code
_entity_poly.pdbx_strand_id
1 'polypeptide(L)'
;MQVEVQKRARSACTTFKALKSEWDEVRGEAQDAMTVFANANLELRTVDDLSFPETLSEVDVREALRAKRNAAFEAADKRLDERRADVEEIRRDFEKLANVEKYFASSIVDYPDDGALFRTMTFKSFRRAFSAVAQTFVDDLKAKEKIMDKLLATKDDRSAALVLISAFALDPLIEQDLLDEFESLVLKNELGG
;
A
#
# COMPACT_ATOMS: atom_id res chain seq x y z
N MET A 1 -21.27 -26.66 12.21
CA MET A 1 -20.90 -25.37 12.80
C MET A 1 -19.38 -25.18 12.87
N GLN A 2 -18.62 -25.93 13.66
CA GLN A 2 -17.15 -25.81 13.76
C GLN A 2 -16.44 -25.87 12.41
N VAL A 3 -16.79 -26.81 11.54
CA VAL A 3 -16.21 -26.96 10.20
C VAL A 3 -16.42 -25.72 9.33
N GLU A 4 -17.57 -25.07 9.42
CA GLU A 4 -17.85 -23.86 8.66
C GLU A 4 -17.03 -22.66 9.14
N VAL A 5 -16.89 -22.52 10.47
CA VAL A 5 -16.05 -21.49 11.07
C VAL A 5 -14.57 -21.68 10.69
N GLN A 6 -14.07 -22.93 10.75
CA GLN A 6 -12.71 -23.26 10.30
C GLN A 6 -12.50 -22.95 8.82
N LYS A 7 -13.47 -23.29 7.95
CA LYS A 7 -13.40 -22.98 6.53
C LYS A 7 -13.32 -21.48 6.26
N ARG A 8 -14.10 -20.69 6.98
CA ARG A 8 -14.04 -19.22 6.88
C ARG A 8 -12.73 -18.63 7.41
N ALA A 9 -12.24 -19.12 8.52
CA ALA A 9 -10.95 -18.71 9.05
C ALA A 9 -9.82 -18.98 8.05
N ARG A 10 -9.83 -20.16 7.42
CA ARG A 10 -8.88 -20.50 6.35
C ARG A 10 -9.03 -19.58 5.13
N SER A 11 -10.26 -19.30 4.72
CA SER A 11 -10.53 -18.37 3.63
C SER A 11 -10.02 -16.96 3.93
N ALA A 12 -10.25 -16.45 5.15
CA ALA A 12 -9.72 -15.15 5.59
C ALA A 12 -8.20 -15.10 5.51
N CYS A 13 -7.51 -16.14 5.99
CA CYS A 13 -6.06 -16.22 5.91
C CYS A 13 -5.54 -16.31 4.47
N THR A 14 -6.25 -17.02 3.60
CA THR A 14 -5.89 -17.09 2.17
C THR A 14 -6.05 -15.73 1.50
N THR A 15 -7.15 -15.02 1.78
CA THR A 15 -7.37 -13.64 1.29
C THR A 15 -6.30 -12.69 1.83
N PHE A 16 -5.95 -12.77 3.11
CA PHE A 16 -4.88 -11.96 3.70
C PHE A 16 -3.53 -12.16 2.99
N LYS A 17 -3.16 -13.43 2.73
CA LYS A 17 -1.92 -13.75 2.00
C LYS A 17 -1.93 -13.18 0.58
N ALA A 18 -3.05 -13.28 -0.12
CA ALA A 18 -3.19 -12.75 -1.47
C ALA A 18 -3.05 -11.22 -1.47
N LEU A 19 -3.74 -10.52 -0.55
CA LEU A 19 -3.63 -9.06 -0.42
C LEU A 19 -2.22 -8.61 -0.03
N LYS A 20 -1.52 -9.35 0.85
CA LYS A 20 -0.12 -9.06 1.19
C LYS A 20 0.78 -9.14 -0.04
N SER A 21 0.61 -10.19 -0.85
CA SER A 21 1.38 -10.36 -2.09
C SER A 21 1.08 -9.25 -3.11
N GLU A 22 -0.19 -8.91 -3.29
CA GLU A 22 -0.62 -7.82 -4.15
C GLU A 22 -0.06 -6.47 -3.67
N TRP A 23 -0.09 -6.24 -2.35
CA TRP A 23 0.53 -5.05 -1.78
C TRP A 23 2.03 -4.96 -2.06
N ASP A 24 2.77 -6.05 -1.94
CA ASP A 24 4.21 -6.06 -2.22
C ASP A 24 4.52 -5.66 -3.69
N GLU A 25 3.67 -6.06 -4.65
CA GLU A 25 3.76 -5.67 -6.06
C GLU A 25 3.42 -4.19 -6.25
N VAL A 26 2.24 -3.76 -5.76
CA VAL A 26 1.76 -2.38 -5.91
C VAL A 26 2.68 -1.37 -5.21
N ARG A 27 3.26 -1.75 -4.06
CA ARG A 27 4.23 -0.90 -3.35
C ARG A 27 5.44 -0.54 -4.22
N GLY A 28 6.01 -1.52 -4.91
CA GLY A 28 7.12 -1.28 -5.83
C GLY A 28 6.73 -0.34 -6.97
N GLU A 29 5.60 -0.60 -7.61
CA GLU A 29 5.09 0.23 -8.71
C GLU A 29 4.73 1.66 -8.28
N ALA A 30 4.17 1.81 -7.07
CA ALA A 30 3.85 3.13 -6.50
C ALA A 30 5.12 3.92 -6.19
N GLN A 31 6.15 3.29 -5.62
CA GLN A 31 7.45 3.93 -5.37
C GLN A 31 8.11 4.39 -6.67
N ASP A 32 8.06 3.58 -7.71
CA ASP A 32 8.55 3.94 -9.04
C ASP A 32 7.78 5.13 -9.63
N ALA A 33 6.44 5.12 -9.52
CA ALA A 33 5.61 6.21 -9.99
C ALA A 33 5.91 7.53 -9.24
N MET A 34 6.10 7.47 -7.91
CA MET A 34 6.51 8.62 -7.11
C MET A 34 7.87 9.18 -7.56
N THR A 35 8.81 8.30 -7.88
CA THR A 35 10.15 8.68 -8.35
C THR A 35 10.08 9.34 -9.73
N VAL A 36 9.30 8.77 -10.65
CA VAL A 36 9.09 9.34 -12.00
C VAL A 36 8.41 10.70 -11.91
N PHE A 37 7.38 10.84 -11.07
CA PHE A 37 6.69 12.10 -10.84
C PHE A 37 7.64 13.19 -10.30
N ALA A 38 8.41 12.88 -9.25
CA ALA A 38 9.34 13.84 -8.67
C ALA A 38 10.40 14.31 -9.68
N ASN A 39 10.93 13.41 -10.49
CA ASN A 39 11.91 13.74 -11.53
C ASN A 39 11.28 14.58 -12.66
N ALA A 40 10.10 14.21 -13.16
CA ALA A 40 9.41 14.95 -14.21
C ALA A 40 9.05 16.38 -13.75
N ASN A 41 8.60 16.54 -12.50
CA ASN A 41 8.32 17.83 -11.90
C ASN A 41 9.58 18.70 -11.82
N LEU A 42 10.70 18.14 -11.37
CA LEU A 42 11.98 18.85 -11.30
C LEU A 42 12.48 19.26 -12.70
N GLU A 43 12.43 18.35 -13.66
CA GLU A 43 12.83 18.62 -15.04
C GLU A 43 11.99 19.73 -15.69
N LEU A 44 10.69 19.74 -15.48
CA LEU A 44 9.80 20.77 -16.00
C LEU A 44 10.19 22.16 -15.50
N ARG A 45 10.55 22.28 -14.23
CA ARG A 45 10.90 23.56 -13.59
C ARG A 45 12.24 24.10 -14.00
N THR A 46 13.21 23.20 -14.25
CA THR A 46 14.56 23.61 -14.65
C THR A 46 14.68 24.01 -16.12
N VAL A 47 13.59 24.01 -16.89
CA VAL A 47 13.63 24.43 -18.31
C VAL A 47 14.13 25.85 -18.47
N ASP A 48 13.70 26.74 -17.58
CA ASP A 48 14.03 28.18 -17.68
C ASP A 48 15.48 28.49 -17.28
N ASP A 49 16.12 27.60 -16.52
CA ASP A 49 17.51 27.72 -16.08
C ASP A 49 18.51 27.19 -17.13
N LEU A 50 18.02 26.58 -18.21
CA LEU A 50 18.89 26.04 -19.25
C LEU A 50 19.40 27.15 -20.17
N SER A 51 20.72 27.13 -20.41
CA SER A 51 21.36 27.95 -21.44
C SER A 51 21.55 27.15 -22.74
N PHE A 52 21.29 27.79 -23.86
CA PHE A 52 21.42 27.18 -25.18
C PHE A 52 22.55 27.84 -25.99
N PRO A 53 23.22 27.12 -26.93
CA PRO A 53 24.19 27.71 -27.83
C PRO A 53 23.55 28.79 -28.71
N GLU A 54 24.28 29.86 -29.00
CA GLU A 54 23.81 30.99 -29.86
C GLU A 54 23.37 30.59 -31.28
N THR A 55 23.80 29.39 -31.70
CA THR A 55 23.43 28.83 -33.04
C THR A 55 22.02 28.32 -33.13
N LEU A 56 21.32 28.18 -32.00
CA LEU A 56 19.94 27.72 -31.95
C LEU A 56 19.00 28.90 -31.61
N SER A 57 17.85 28.94 -32.23
CA SER A 57 16.77 29.85 -31.80
C SER A 57 16.34 29.43 -30.38
N GLU A 58 16.85 30.14 -29.37
CA GLU A 58 16.65 29.82 -27.95
C GLU A 58 15.15 29.74 -27.62
N VAL A 59 14.34 30.61 -28.20
CA VAL A 59 12.89 30.65 -27.94
C VAL A 59 12.21 29.38 -28.43
N ASP A 60 12.47 28.95 -29.66
CA ASP A 60 11.82 27.77 -30.24
C ASP A 60 12.24 26.48 -29.54
N VAL A 61 13.54 26.37 -29.20
CA VAL A 61 14.07 25.19 -28.48
C VAL A 61 13.52 25.11 -27.07
N ARG A 62 13.43 26.23 -26.36
CA ARG A 62 12.90 26.30 -25.01
C ARG A 62 11.41 25.94 -24.97
N GLU A 63 10.63 26.45 -25.92
CA GLU A 63 9.21 26.17 -26.06
C GLU A 63 8.96 24.67 -26.34
N ALA A 64 9.67 24.12 -27.33
CA ALA A 64 9.59 22.70 -27.67
C ALA A 64 9.98 21.79 -26.49
N LEU A 65 11.04 22.16 -25.76
CA LEU A 65 11.49 21.42 -24.57
C LEU A 65 10.46 21.51 -23.44
N ARG A 66 9.86 22.68 -23.19
CA ARG A 66 8.81 22.89 -22.21
C ARG A 66 7.58 22.05 -22.54
N ALA A 67 7.14 22.04 -23.80
CA ALA A 67 6.03 21.20 -24.25
C ALA A 67 6.28 19.71 -24.01
N LYS A 68 7.48 19.23 -24.34
CA LYS A 68 7.88 17.83 -24.10
C LYS A 68 7.89 17.48 -22.60
N ARG A 69 8.43 18.35 -21.75
CA ARG A 69 8.49 18.12 -20.29
C ARG A 69 7.12 18.23 -19.62
N ASN A 70 6.24 19.11 -20.10
CA ASN A 70 4.84 19.14 -19.67
C ASN A 70 4.14 17.82 -19.97
N ALA A 71 4.26 17.30 -21.18
CA ALA A 71 3.66 16.01 -21.53
C ALA A 71 4.21 14.85 -20.66
N ALA A 72 5.52 14.88 -20.36
CA ALA A 72 6.12 13.89 -19.46
C ALA A 72 5.60 14.03 -18.02
N PHE A 73 5.44 15.25 -17.53
CA PHE A 73 4.88 15.52 -16.21
C PHE A 73 3.42 15.07 -16.10
N GLU A 74 2.57 15.40 -17.08
CA GLU A 74 1.17 14.97 -17.13
C GLU A 74 1.04 13.44 -17.15
N ALA A 75 1.91 12.75 -17.88
CA ALA A 75 1.94 11.29 -17.90
C ALA A 75 2.38 10.70 -16.55
N ALA A 76 3.35 11.33 -15.89
CA ALA A 76 3.83 10.91 -14.57
C ALA A 76 2.78 11.16 -13.47
N ASP A 77 2.10 12.29 -13.52
CA ASP A 77 1.02 12.66 -12.60
C ASP A 77 -0.14 11.66 -12.69
N LYS A 78 -0.60 11.38 -13.92
CA LYS A 78 -1.63 10.37 -14.16
C LYS A 78 -1.23 8.99 -13.63
N ARG A 79 0.02 8.56 -13.88
CA ARG A 79 0.52 7.28 -13.38
C ARG A 79 0.53 7.23 -11.85
N LEU A 80 0.89 8.33 -11.19
CA LEU A 80 0.88 8.42 -9.73
C LEU A 80 -0.54 8.34 -9.18
N ASP A 81 -1.50 9.01 -9.81
CA ASP A 81 -2.92 8.93 -9.43
C ASP A 81 -3.48 7.51 -9.58
N GLU A 82 -3.12 6.80 -10.65
CA GLU A 82 -3.50 5.38 -10.83
C GLU A 82 -2.96 4.52 -9.68
N ARG A 83 -1.68 4.64 -9.34
CA ARG A 83 -1.09 3.87 -8.22
C ARG A 83 -1.67 4.26 -6.86
N ARG A 84 -2.03 5.52 -6.67
CA ARG A 84 -2.73 5.96 -5.47
C ARG A 84 -4.10 5.29 -5.31
N ALA A 85 -4.84 5.14 -6.41
CA ALA A 85 -6.12 4.42 -6.40
C ALA A 85 -5.94 2.94 -6.04
N ASP A 86 -4.89 2.28 -6.54
CA ASP A 86 -4.58 0.89 -6.18
C ASP A 86 -4.24 0.75 -4.69
N VAL A 87 -3.43 1.64 -4.12
CA VAL A 87 -3.13 1.67 -2.68
C VAL A 87 -4.41 1.82 -1.85
N GLU A 88 -5.33 2.71 -2.27
CA GLU A 88 -6.60 2.92 -1.60
C GLU A 88 -7.51 1.67 -1.69
N GLU A 89 -7.53 0.97 -2.82
CA GLU A 89 -8.30 -0.26 -3.01
C GLU A 89 -7.80 -1.36 -2.09
N ILE A 90 -6.49 -1.62 -2.06
CA ILE A 90 -5.86 -2.61 -1.17
C ILE A 90 -6.14 -2.26 0.30
N ARG A 91 -6.05 -0.99 0.69
CA ARG A 91 -6.38 -0.56 2.05
C ARG A 91 -7.83 -0.89 2.42
N ARG A 92 -8.78 -0.62 1.52
CA ARG A 92 -10.20 -0.94 1.74
C ARG A 92 -10.43 -2.44 1.92
N ASP A 93 -9.67 -3.26 1.22
CA ASP A 93 -9.77 -4.71 1.34
C ASP A 93 -9.16 -5.21 2.65
N PHE A 94 -8.04 -4.64 3.11
CA PHE A 94 -7.55 -4.89 4.46
C PHE A 94 -8.52 -4.41 5.55
N GLU A 95 -9.20 -3.27 5.38
CA GLU A 95 -10.25 -2.80 6.30
C GLU A 95 -11.42 -3.79 6.42
N LYS A 96 -11.82 -4.43 5.32
CA LYS A 96 -12.84 -5.49 5.35
C LYS A 96 -12.37 -6.69 6.17
N LEU A 97 -11.11 -7.06 6.07
CA LEU A 97 -10.51 -8.16 6.85
C LEU A 97 -10.30 -7.78 8.32
N ALA A 98 -9.86 -6.56 8.61
CA ALA A 98 -9.66 -6.06 9.97
C ALA A 98 -10.99 -6.00 10.76
N ASN A 99 -12.12 -5.76 10.07
CA ASN A 99 -13.46 -5.83 10.67
C ASN A 99 -13.95 -7.28 10.80
N VAL A 100 -13.26 -8.02 11.65
CA VAL A 100 -13.46 -9.47 11.85
C VAL A 100 -14.90 -9.79 12.28
N GLU A 101 -15.53 -8.93 13.09
CA GLU A 101 -16.90 -9.14 13.54
C GLU A 101 -17.87 -9.13 12.36
N LYS A 102 -17.75 -8.15 11.48
CA LYS A 102 -18.57 -8.06 10.26
C LYS A 102 -18.24 -9.18 9.27
N TYR A 103 -16.97 -9.51 9.13
CA TYR A 103 -16.50 -10.57 8.23
C TYR A 103 -17.09 -11.93 8.63
N PHE A 104 -17.18 -12.20 9.92
CA PHE A 104 -17.71 -13.46 10.45
C PHE A 104 -19.21 -13.42 10.82
N ALA A 105 -19.84 -12.24 10.95
CA ALA A 105 -21.23 -12.09 11.45
C ALA A 105 -22.28 -12.92 10.73
N SER A 106 -22.13 -13.15 9.43
CA SER A 106 -23.12 -13.87 8.63
C SER A 106 -23.10 -15.40 8.80
N SER A 107 -22.18 -15.95 9.60
CA SER A 107 -21.97 -17.40 9.70
C SER A 107 -21.87 -17.96 11.10
N ILE A 108 -21.84 -17.12 12.13
CA ILE A 108 -21.36 -17.52 13.45
C ILE A 108 -22.25 -16.95 14.56
N VAL A 109 -23.53 -16.85 14.32
CA VAL A 109 -24.46 -16.34 15.36
C VAL A 109 -24.39 -17.15 16.66
N ASP A 110 -23.92 -18.41 16.63
CA ASP A 110 -23.95 -19.32 17.77
C ASP A 110 -22.62 -20.05 18.07
N TYR A 111 -21.49 -19.66 17.47
CA TYR A 111 -20.22 -20.32 17.79
C TYR A 111 -19.56 -19.65 19.01
N PRO A 112 -19.29 -20.42 20.11
CA PRO A 112 -18.77 -19.83 21.34
C PRO A 112 -17.35 -19.28 21.13
N ASP A 113 -17.08 -18.13 21.72
CA ASP A 113 -15.76 -17.47 21.67
C ASP A 113 -14.62 -18.37 22.15
N ASP A 114 -14.88 -19.17 23.19
CA ASP A 114 -13.93 -20.12 23.76
C ASP A 114 -13.90 -21.45 23.01
N GLY A 115 -14.72 -21.60 21.96
CA GLY A 115 -14.75 -22.78 21.13
C GLY A 115 -13.39 -23.00 20.44
N ALA A 116 -12.91 -24.25 20.46
CA ALA A 116 -11.68 -24.63 19.78
C ALA A 116 -11.83 -24.46 18.26
N LEU A 117 -11.14 -23.50 17.69
CA LEU A 117 -11.11 -23.27 16.24
C LEU A 117 -10.16 -24.25 15.57
N PHE A 118 -8.94 -24.33 16.08
CA PHE A 118 -7.87 -25.21 15.66
C PHE A 118 -7.30 -25.96 16.87
N ARG A 119 -6.23 -26.75 16.69
CA ARG A 119 -5.64 -27.58 17.74
C ARG A 119 -5.29 -26.82 19.01
N THR A 120 -4.71 -25.63 18.86
CA THR A 120 -4.14 -24.85 19.98
C THR A 120 -4.79 -23.47 20.12
N MET A 121 -5.74 -23.13 19.24
CA MET A 121 -6.29 -21.79 19.15
C MET A 121 -7.80 -21.77 19.29
N THR A 122 -8.32 -20.89 20.16
CA THR A 122 -9.74 -20.59 20.25
C THR A 122 -10.16 -19.62 19.16
N PHE A 123 -11.46 -19.58 18.86
CA PHE A 123 -12.00 -18.63 17.90
C PHE A 123 -11.75 -17.16 18.29
N LYS A 124 -11.88 -16.85 19.57
CA LYS A 124 -11.59 -15.52 20.12
C LYS A 124 -10.13 -15.12 19.92
N SER A 125 -9.20 -16.03 20.22
CA SER A 125 -7.75 -15.78 20.04
C SER A 125 -7.41 -15.55 18.57
N PHE A 126 -7.99 -16.35 17.66
CA PHE A 126 -7.84 -16.18 16.21
C PHE A 126 -8.34 -14.80 15.76
N ARG A 127 -9.58 -14.44 16.12
CA ARG A 127 -10.16 -13.15 15.72
C ARG A 127 -9.29 -11.97 16.17
N ARG A 128 -8.82 -12.03 17.43
CA ARG A 128 -7.95 -10.98 17.98
C ARG A 128 -6.63 -10.85 17.23
N ALA A 129 -5.94 -11.95 16.99
CA ALA A 129 -4.66 -11.96 16.27
C ALA A 129 -4.84 -11.52 14.83
N PHE A 130 -5.84 -12.06 14.13
CA PHE A 130 -6.12 -11.72 12.74
C PHE A 130 -6.49 -10.23 12.56
N SER A 131 -7.39 -9.72 13.41
CA SER A 131 -7.78 -8.30 13.38
C SER A 131 -6.60 -7.39 13.67
N ALA A 132 -5.75 -7.72 14.65
CA ALA A 132 -4.58 -6.92 14.99
C ALA A 132 -3.60 -6.84 13.81
N VAL A 133 -3.26 -7.97 13.19
CA VAL A 133 -2.36 -7.99 12.02
C VAL A 133 -2.96 -7.25 10.83
N ALA A 134 -4.23 -7.48 10.50
CA ALA A 134 -4.88 -6.76 9.39
C ALA A 134 -4.93 -5.24 9.66
N GLN A 135 -5.10 -4.82 10.92
CA GLN A 135 -5.13 -3.41 11.29
C GLN A 135 -3.78 -2.72 11.10
N THR A 136 -2.64 -3.41 11.35
CA THR A 136 -1.32 -2.81 11.10
C THR A 136 -1.13 -2.45 9.61
N PHE A 137 -1.60 -3.31 8.69
CA PHE A 137 -1.59 -3.00 7.26
C PHE A 137 -2.51 -1.82 6.91
N VAL A 138 -3.70 -1.75 7.50
CA VAL A 138 -4.60 -0.60 7.30
C VAL A 138 -3.94 0.71 7.72
N ASP A 139 -3.29 0.72 8.86
CA ASP A 139 -2.66 1.94 9.40
C ASP A 139 -1.42 2.34 8.61
N ASP A 140 -0.62 1.37 8.15
CA ASP A 140 0.53 1.60 7.28
C ASP A 140 0.10 2.15 5.91
N LEU A 141 -0.92 1.56 5.28
CA LEU A 141 -1.47 2.03 4.01
C LEU A 141 -2.05 3.44 4.11
N LYS A 142 -2.74 3.79 5.21
CA LYS A 142 -3.19 5.16 5.48
C LYS A 142 -2.02 6.15 5.59
N ALA A 143 -0.92 5.72 6.18
CA ALA A 143 0.28 6.56 6.26
C ALA A 143 0.89 6.76 4.86
N LYS A 144 0.92 5.72 4.04
CA LYS A 144 1.44 5.77 2.66
C LYS A 144 0.58 6.64 1.73
N GLU A 145 -0.74 6.58 1.82
CA GLU A 145 -1.64 7.51 1.13
C GLU A 145 -1.30 8.97 1.47
N LYS A 146 -1.10 9.29 2.75
CA LYS A 146 -0.71 10.64 3.18
C LYS A 146 0.67 11.06 2.68
N ILE A 147 1.60 10.12 2.53
CA ILE A 147 2.92 10.38 1.95
C ILE A 147 2.77 10.75 0.48
N MET A 148 1.96 10.02 -0.29
CA MET A 148 1.67 10.32 -1.70
C MET A 148 0.99 11.69 -1.84
N ASP A 149 0.00 12.02 -1.00
CA ASP A 149 -0.66 13.33 -0.98
C ASP A 149 0.34 14.46 -0.70
N LYS A 150 1.27 14.25 0.22
CA LYS A 150 2.33 15.22 0.52
C LYS A 150 3.29 15.40 -0.64
N LEU A 151 3.63 14.31 -1.36
CA LEU A 151 4.50 14.40 -2.53
C LEU A 151 3.85 15.26 -3.63
N LEU A 152 2.56 15.08 -3.91
CA LEU A 152 1.80 15.91 -4.85
C LEU A 152 1.80 17.40 -4.45
N ALA A 153 1.77 17.68 -3.14
CA ALA A 153 1.84 19.03 -2.62
C ALA A 153 3.26 19.63 -2.61
N THR A 154 4.29 18.79 -2.61
CA THR A 154 5.71 19.19 -2.49
C THR A 154 6.27 19.51 -3.87
N LYS A 155 5.88 20.67 -4.40
CA LYS A 155 6.21 21.04 -5.80
C LYS A 155 7.67 21.46 -6.01
N ASP A 156 8.37 21.95 -4.99
CA ASP A 156 9.62 22.72 -5.17
C ASP A 156 10.84 22.18 -4.43
N ASP A 157 10.68 21.17 -3.59
CA ASP A 157 11.76 20.68 -2.74
C ASP A 157 12.13 19.23 -3.11
N ARG A 158 13.24 19.10 -3.86
CA ARG A 158 13.81 17.80 -4.21
C ARG A 158 14.17 16.97 -2.99
N SER A 159 14.68 17.61 -1.94
CA SER A 159 15.11 16.91 -0.73
C SER A 159 13.88 16.37 0.02
N ALA A 160 12.81 17.15 0.11
CA ALA A 160 11.54 16.70 0.69
C ALA A 160 10.94 15.56 -0.13
N ALA A 161 10.96 15.62 -1.46
CA ALA A 161 10.48 14.53 -2.32
C ALA A 161 11.27 13.23 -2.07
N LEU A 162 12.58 13.29 -1.98
CA LEU A 162 13.42 12.11 -1.69
C LEU A 162 13.12 11.51 -0.31
N VAL A 163 12.90 12.36 0.71
CA VAL A 163 12.51 11.89 2.05
C VAL A 163 11.17 11.19 2.01
N LEU A 164 10.17 11.73 1.30
CA LEU A 164 8.85 11.13 1.17
C LEU A 164 8.90 9.78 0.44
N ILE A 165 9.64 9.69 -0.67
CA ILE A 165 9.83 8.43 -1.41
C ILE A 165 10.53 7.39 -0.53
N SER A 166 11.56 7.79 0.22
CA SER A 166 12.26 6.89 1.15
C SER A 166 11.35 6.45 2.29
N ALA A 167 10.53 7.34 2.85
CA ALA A 167 9.56 7.02 3.89
C ALA A 167 8.46 6.06 3.39
N PHE A 168 8.05 6.21 2.12
CA PHE A 168 7.09 5.30 1.49
C PHE A 168 7.64 3.87 1.36
N ALA A 169 8.93 3.72 1.08
CA ALA A 169 9.58 2.41 0.95
C ALA A 169 9.63 1.61 2.25
N LEU A 170 9.55 2.29 3.40
CA LEU A 170 9.55 1.67 4.73
C LEU A 170 8.13 1.25 5.12
N ASP A 171 8.03 0.25 6.00
CA ASP A 171 6.77 -0.22 6.59
C ASP A 171 6.79 0.03 8.11
N PRO A 172 6.82 1.30 8.55
CA PRO A 172 7.08 1.65 9.95
C PRO A 172 5.96 1.27 10.92
N LEU A 173 4.76 1.03 10.41
CA LEU A 173 3.58 0.69 11.22
C LEU A 173 3.24 -0.80 11.17
N ILE A 174 3.95 -1.59 10.35
CA ILE A 174 3.80 -3.05 10.35
C ILE A 174 4.66 -3.61 11.49
N GLU A 175 3.99 -4.11 12.52
CA GLU A 175 4.64 -4.79 13.64
C GLU A 175 5.13 -6.17 13.19
N GLN A 176 6.41 -6.27 12.83
CA GLN A 176 6.99 -7.49 12.26
C GLN A 176 6.87 -8.68 13.21
N ASP A 177 7.09 -8.48 14.52
CA ASP A 177 6.95 -9.52 15.52
C ASP A 177 5.53 -10.11 15.57
N LEU A 178 4.51 -9.24 15.47
CA LEU A 178 3.11 -9.63 15.42
C LEU A 178 2.79 -10.41 14.13
N LEU A 179 3.34 -9.98 13.00
CA LEU A 179 3.18 -10.67 11.74
C LEU A 179 3.83 -12.06 11.76
N ASP A 180 5.07 -12.15 12.26
CA ASP A 180 5.82 -13.39 12.36
C ASP A 180 5.15 -14.39 13.33
N GLU A 181 4.61 -13.91 14.44
CA GLU A 181 3.81 -14.72 15.37
C GLU A 181 2.56 -15.25 14.67
N PHE A 182 1.82 -14.40 13.99
CA PHE A 182 0.63 -14.79 13.23
C PHE A 182 0.97 -15.80 12.12
N GLU A 183 2.01 -15.57 11.35
CA GLU A 183 2.45 -16.48 10.29
C GLU A 183 2.90 -17.83 10.86
N SER A 184 3.62 -17.82 11.96
CA SER A 184 4.10 -19.05 12.62
C SER A 184 2.96 -19.86 13.23
N LEU A 185 2.10 -19.22 14.01
CA LEU A 185 1.03 -19.91 14.74
C LEU A 185 -0.13 -20.31 13.82
N VAL A 186 -0.58 -19.40 12.97
CA VAL A 186 -1.81 -19.60 12.21
C VAL A 186 -1.52 -20.18 10.82
N LEU A 187 -0.57 -19.59 10.10
CA LEU A 187 -0.38 -19.95 8.70
C LEU A 187 0.43 -21.23 8.51
N LYS A 188 1.40 -21.53 9.37
CA LYS A 188 2.26 -22.72 9.26
C LYS A 188 1.76 -23.91 10.04
N ASN A 189 1.35 -23.68 11.29
CA ASN A 189 1.04 -24.78 12.21
C ASN A 189 -0.43 -25.21 12.22
N GLU A 190 -1.36 -24.28 12.02
CA GLU A 190 -2.78 -24.54 12.16
C GLU A 190 -3.50 -24.72 10.81
N LEU A 191 -2.98 -24.11 9.74
CA LEU A 191 -3.58 -24.17 8.41
C LEU A 191 -2.81 -25.05 7.42
N GLY A 192 -1.58 -25.41 7.73
CA GLY A 192 -0.69 -26.19 6.85
C GLY A 192 -0.75 -27.70 7.06
N GLY A 193 -1.75 -28.21 7.78
CA GLY A 193 -1.97 -29.65 8.01
C GLY A 193 -2.97 -30.24 7.05
#